data_3e282633066be0181fb78dfff4995126
#
_entry.id   3e282633066be0181fb78dfff4995126
#
_cell.length_a   1.000
_cell.length_b   1.000
_cell.length_c   1.000
_cell.angle_alpha   90.00
_cell.angle_beta   90.00
_cell.angle_gamma   90.00
#
_symmetry.space_group_name_H-M   'P 1'
#
loop_
_entity.id
_entity.type
_entity.pdbx_description
1 polymer ?
#
loop_
_entity_poly.entity_id
_entity_poly.type
_entity_poly.pdbx_seq_one_letter_code
_entity_poly.pdbx_strand_id
1 'polypeptide(L)'
;MEKTHGRLDMRSIRVSSELKGYSDWPGLEQVFEIRRCWHSKGVWKEAVRYGVTSLPALIAIPKRVLTLKRGHWTIENCLHYVKDVTLGEDKSTVHADNGPKIMAALRNTVVSLLRRAGCYTIAARMRYNSTHPEAALMVLSLSLS
;
A
#
# COMPACT_ATOMS: atom_id res chain seq x y z
N MET A 1 21.39 -2.43 -1.65
CA MET A 1 21.62 -1.26 -0.77
C MET A 1 20.96 -0.08 -1.43
N GLU A 2 19.95 0.50 -0.82
CA GLU A 2 19.22 1.65 -1.38
C GLU A 2 19.55 2.90 -0.57
N LYS A 3 19.86 3.99 -1.26
CA LYS A 3 20.09 5.30 -0.64
C LYS A 3 18.86 6.17 -0.92
N THR A 4 18.00 6.36 0.07
CA THR A 4 16.77 7.13 -0.08
C THR A 4 16.76 8.27 0.97
N HIS A 5 16.68 9.51 0.51
CA HIS A 5 16.64 10.70 1.37
C HIS A 5 17.75 10.76 2.45
N GLY A 6 19.00 10.41 2.08
CA GLY A 6 20.14 10.45 3.00
C GLY A 6 20.19 9.30 4.02
N ARG A 7 19.29 8.33 3.97
CA ARG A 7 19.30 7.13 4.82
C ARG A 7 19.90 5.95 4.10
N LEU A 8 20.79 5.23 4.76
CA LEU A 8 21.26 3.93 4.33
C LEU A 8 20.24 2.90 4.79
N ASP A 9 19.64 2.18 3.84
CA ASP A 9 18.64 1.14 4.11
C ASP A 9 19.07 -0.15 3.40
N MET A 10 19.29 -1.20 4.16
CA MET A 10 19.64 -2.53 3.67
C MET A 10 18.54 -3.50 4.02
N ARG A 11 18.12 -4.32 3.06
CA ARG A 11 17.16 -5.39 3.27
C ARG A 11 17.73 -6.69 2.75
N SER A 12 17.63 -7.73 3.56
CA SER A 12 17.88 -9.10 3.16
C SER A 12 16.61 -9.93 3.36
N ILE A 13 16.46 -10.97 2.55
CA ILE A 13 15.36 -11.92 2.67
C ILE A 13 15.93 -13.33 2.61
N ARG A 14 15.40 -14.19 3.46
CA ARG A 14 15.59 -15.64 3.43
C ARG A 14 14.24 -16.29 3.25
N VAL A 15 14.17 -17.36 2.47
CA VAL A 15 12.98 -18.16 2.27
C VAL A 15 13.30 -19.63 2.50
N SER A 16 12.35 -20.40 3.02
CA SER A 16 12.46 -21.84 3.23
C SER A 16 11.12 -22.52 2.95
N SER A 17 11.17 -23.72 2.40
CA SER A 17 10.02 -24.59 2.20
C SER A 17 9.93 -25.70 3.26
N GLU A 18 10.81 -25.72 4.27
CA GLU A 18 10.91 -26.79 5.27
C GLU A 18 9.65 -26.95 6.11
N LEU A 19 8.87 -25.88 6.30
CA LEU A 19 7.62 -25.93 7.04
C LEU A 19 6.41 -26.36 6.21
N LYS A 20 6.60 -26.65 4.93
CA LYS A 20 5.54 -27.20 4.08
C LYS A 20 5.16 -28.60 4.58
N GLY A 21 3.87 -28.78 4.90
CA GLY A 21 3.34 -30.04 5.45
C GLY A 21 3.64 -30.29 6.94
N TYR A 22 4.41 -29.42 7.60
CA TYR A 22 4.65 -29.49 9.04
C TYR A 22 3.60 -28.74 9.85
N SER A 23 3.00 -27.71 9.25
CA SER A 23 1.98 -26.87 9.88
C SER A 23 0.63 -27.10 9.21
N ASP A 24 -0.44 -27.09 10.02
CA ASP A 24 -1.84 -27.15 9.56
C ASP A 24 -2.31 -25.88 8.84
N TRP A 25 -1.40 -24.94 8.56
CA TRP A 25 -1.72 -23.71 7.84
C TRP A 25 -2.10 -24.02 6.39
N PRO A 26 -3.37 -23.79 5.96
CA PRO A 26 -3.83 -24.15 4.63
C PRO A 26 -3.03 -23.44 3.54
N GLY A 27 -2.50 -24.22 2.60
CA GLY A 27 -1.78 -23.67 1.46
C GLY A 27 -0.39 -23.12 1.75
N LEU A 28 0.22 -23.45 2.89
CA LEU A 28 1.60 -23.06 3.20
C LEU A 28 2.58 -23.71 2.22
N GLU A 29 3.27 -22.91 1.43
CA GLU A 29 4.33 -23.36 0.52
C GLU A 29 5.71 -22.94 0.99
N GLN A 30 5.87 -21.72 1.47
CA GLN A 30 7.14 -21.21 1.98
C GLN A 30 6.93 -20.30 3.18
N VAL A 31 7.95 -20.22 4.02
CA VAL A 31 8.12 -19.20 5.04
C VAL A 31 9.26 -18.27 4.65
N PHE A 32 9.22 -17.04 5.12
CA PHE A 32 10.29 -16.08 4.85
C PHE A 32 10.61 -15.22 6.06
N GLU A 33 11.87 -14.82 6.15
CA GLU A 33 12.40 -13.81 7.07
C GLU A 33 12.85 -12.61 6.25
N ILE A 34 12.40 -11.42 6.60
CA ILE A 34 12.90 -10.16 6.06
C ILE A 34 13.60 -9.42 7.19
N ARG A 35 14.88 -9.15 6.99
CA ARG A 35 15.73 -8.36 7.88
C ARG A 35 15.98 -7.00 7.25
N ARG A 36 15.67 -5.95 7.97
CA ARG A 36 15.92 -4.58 7.56
C ARG A 36 16.89 -3.92 8.53
N CYS A 37 18.01 -3.42 8.02
CA CYS A 37 18.98 -2.63 8.76
C CYS A 37 18.99 -1.21 8.20
N TRP A 38 18.89 -0.21 9.06
CA TRP A 38 18.94 1.20 8.60
C TRP A 38 19.70 2.07 9.60
N HIS A 39 20.37 3.06 9.05
CA HIS A 39 21.07 4.06 9.86
C HIS A 39 20.17 5.28 10.07
N SER A 40 19.98 5.69 11.32
CA SER A 40 19.16 6.85 11.68
C SER A 40 19.73 7.54 12.92
N LYS A 41 19.94 8.84 12.83
CA LYS A 41 20.47 9.67 13.95
C LYS A 41 21.76 9.11 14.57
N GLY A 42 22.72 8.70 13.72
CA GLY A 42 24.01 8.16 14.18
C GLY A 42 23.98 6.71 14.68
N VAL A 43 22.82 6.04 14.69
CA VAL A 43 22.66 4.68 15.22
C VAL A 43 22.14 3.74 14.15
N TRP A 44 22.72 2.55 14.09
CA TRP A 44 22.18 1.44 13.32
C TRP A 44 21.00 0.80 14.04
N LYS A 45 19.91 0.60 13.32
CA LYS A 45 18.72 -0.07 13.81
C LYS A 45 18.43 -1.29 12.94
N GLU A 46 17.87 -2.32 13.54
CA GLU A 46 17.49 -3.55 12.89
C GLU A 46 16.03 -3.89 13.19
N ALA A 47 15.35 -4.45 12.21
CA ALA A 47 14.03 -5.06 12.40
C ALA A 47 13.97 -6.36 11.59
N VAL A 48 13.47 -7.42 12.23
CA VAL A 48 13.22 -8.72 11.62
C VAL A 48 11.71 -8.94 11.55
N ARG A 49 11.24 -9.43 10.42
CA ARG A 49 9.83 -9.79 10.21
C ARG A 49 9.74 -11.14 9.54
N TYR A 50 8.83 -11.97 10.02
CA TYR A 50 8.52 -13.27 9.45
C TYR A 50 7.21 -13.21 8.70
N GLY A 51 7.04 -14.12 7.74
CA GLY A 51 5.79 -14.27 7.01
C GLY A 51 5.72 -15.61 6.31
N VAL A 52 4.55 -15.89 5.80
CA VAL A 52 4.23 -17.12 5.06
C VAL A 52 3.71 -16.75 3.67
N THR A 53 3.83 -17.68 2.73
CA THR A 53 3.28 -17.52 1.38
C THR A 53 2.80 -18.88 0.85
N SER A 54 1.72 -18.83 0.08
CA SER A 54 1.20 -19.96 -0.69
C SER A 54 1.87 -20.10 -2.08
N LEU A 55 2.86 -19.28 -2.37
CA LEU A 55 3.58 -19.37 -3.63
C LEU A 55 4.72 -20.40 -3.52
N PRO A 56 4.78 -21.39 -4.43
CA PRO A 56 5.84 -22.39 -4.43
C PRO A 56 7.20 -21.78 -4.79
N ALA A 57 8.28 -22.45 -4.35
CA ALA A 57 9.66 -21.98 -4.51
C ALA A 57 10.07 -21.67 -5.95
N LEU A 58 9.54 -22.43 -6.92
CA LEU A 58 9.78 -22.22 -8.35
C LEU A 58 9.27 -20.86 -8.85
N ILE A 59 8.19 -20.37 -8.26
CA ILE A 59 7.53 -19.11 -8.67
C ILE A 59 8.01 -17.95 -7.78
N ALA A 60 8.17 -18.17 -6.49
CA ALA A 60 8.47 -17.15 -5.51
C ALA A 60 9.91 -17.24 -5.00
N ILE A 61 10.85 -16.96 -5.87
CA ILE A 61 12.25 -16.73 -5.48
C ILE A 61 12.35 -15.56 -4.47
N PRO A 62 13.40 -15.49 -3.63
CA PRO A 62 13.51 -14.47 -2.58
C PRO A 62 13.25 -13.04 -3.04
N LYS A 63 13.80 -12.66 -4.18
CA LYS A 63 13.60 -11.32 -4.79
C LYS A 63 12.12 -11.03 -5.05
N ARG A 64 11.37 -12.01 -5.58
CA ARG A 64 9.94 -11.85 -5.87
C ARG A 64 9.11 -11.71 -4.60
N VAL A 65 9.38 -12.53 -3.57
CA VAL A 65 8.70 -12.43 -2.27
C VAL A 65 8.93 -11.04 -1.65
N LEU A 66 10.15 -10.53 -1.70
CA LEU A 66 10.47 -9.18 -1.22
C LEU A 66 9.70 -8.10 -2.01
N THR A 67 9.62 -8.24 -3.34
CA THR A 67 8.89 -7.31 -4.20
C THR A 67 7.39 -7.32 -3.89
N LEU A 68 6.79 -8.48 -3.74
CA LEU A 68 5.37 -8.62 -3.38
C LEU A 68 5.08 -8.02 -2.00
N LYS A 69 5.95 -8.27 -1.01
CA LYS A 69 5.81 -7.67 0.33
C LYS A 69 5.94 -6.14 0.30
N ARG A 70 6.83 -5.60 -0.52
CA ARG A 70 6.93 -4.14 -0.73
C ARG A 70 5.70 -3.59 -1.45
N GLY A 71 5.19 -4.32 -2.45
CA GLY A 71 3.97 -3.96 -3.19
C GLY A 71 2.74 -3.85 -2.29
N HIS A 72 2.61 -4.73 -1.30
CA HIS A 72 1.55 -4.65 -0.31
C HIS A 72 1.54 -3.31 0.48
N TRP A 73 2.71 -2.81 0.86
CA TRP A 73 2.85 -1.47 1.46
C TRP A 73 2.40 -0.33 0.54
N THR A 74 2.52 -0.54 -0.76
CA THR A 74 2.03 0.45 -1.74
C THR A 74 0.50 0.54 -1.71
N ILE A 75 -0.20 -0.58 -1.52
CA ILE A 75 -1.66 -0.59 -1.37
C ILE A 75 -2.07 0.18 -0.12
N GLU A 76 -1.43 -0.10 1.03
CA GLU A 76 -1.71 0.62 2.28
C GLU A 76 -1.49 2.13 2.12
N ASN A 77 -0.34 2.56 1.61
CA ASN A 77 -0.01 3.98 1.48
C ASN A 77 -0.77 4.69 0.37
N CYS A 78 -1.01 4.02 -0.74
CA CYS A 78 -1.64 4.66 -1.90
C CYS A 78 -3.17 4.58 -1.88
N LEU A 79 -3.76 3.61 -1.19
CA LEU A 79 -5.21 3.44 -1.17
C LEU A 79 -5.78 3.71 0.23
N HIS A 80 -5.40 2.93 1.24
CA HIS A 80 -5.97 3.06 2.58
C HIS A 80 -5.66 4.42 3.20
N TYR A 81 -4.38 4.83 3.25
CA TYR A 81 -4.01 6.15 3.77
C TYR A 81 -4.74 7.31 3.06
N VAL A 82 -4.94 7.21 1.75
CA VAL A 82 -5.67 8.25 1.00
C VAL A 82 -7.14 8.30 1.43
N LYS A 83 -7.78 7.15 1.63
CA LYS A 83 -9.18 7.09 2.07
C LYS A 83 -9.34 7.54 3.52
N ASP A 84 -8.52 7.00 4.41
CA ASP A 84 -8.64 7.20 5.85
C ASP A 84 -8.24 8.62 6.23
N VAL A 85 -7.12 9.11 5.73
CA VAL A 85 -6.53 10.40 6.13
C VAL A 85 -6.92 11.53 5.18
N THR A 86 -6.74 11.34 3.86
CA THR A 86 -6.98 12.44 2.90
C THR A 86 -8.46 12.69 2.68
N LEU A 87 -9.28 11.63 2.56
CA LEU A 87 -10.72 11.74 2.38
C LEU A 87 -11.50 11.59 3.71
N GLY A 88 -10.80 11.45 4.84
CA GLY A 88 -11.37 11.46 6.18
C GLY A 88 -12.34 10.30 6.45
N GLU A 89 -12.10 9.10 5.92
CA GLU A 89 -12.98 7.96 6.13
C GLU A 89 -13.09 7.60 7.62
N ASP A 90 -11.97 7.55 8.34
CA ASP A 90 -11.92 7.26 9.78
C ASP A 90 -12.60 8.34 10.66
N LYS A 91 -12.71 9.57 10.14
CA LYS A 91 -13.35 10.69 10.83
C LYS A 91 -14.81 10.86 10.45
N SER A 92 -15.36 9.99 9.61
CA SER A 92 -16.72 10.10 9.12
C SER A 92 -17.72 9.85 10.24
N THR A 93 -18.65 10.78 10.44
CA THR A 93 -19.76 10.66 11.39
C THR A 93 -21.02 10.08 10.77
N VAL A 94 -20.96 9.66 9.52
CA VAL A 94 -22.08 9.05 8.81
C VAL A 94 -22.17 7.57 9.21
N HIS A 95 -23.09 7.23 10.08
CA HIS A 95 -23.23 5.86 10.63
C HIS A 95 -24.60 5.24 10.40
N ALA A 96 -25.60 6.01 9.90
CA ALA A 96 -26.96 5.53 9.73
C ALA A 96 -27.16 4.75 8.41
N ASP A 97 -27.91 3.67 8.47
CA ASP A 97 -28.38 2.86 7.33
C ASP A 97 -27.30 2.52 6.29
N ASN A 98 -27.54 2.90 5.04
CA ASN A 98 -26.61 2.71 3.93
C ASN A 98 -25.60 3.85 3.77
N GLY A 99 -25.65 4.87 4.63
CA GLY A 99 -24.75 6.03 4.57
C GLY A 99 -23.28 5.68 4.48
N PRO A 100 -22.72 4.81 5.35
CA PRO A 100 -21.33 4.40 5.28
C PRO A 100 -20.95 3.75 3.94
N LYS A 101 -21.80 2.88 3.38
CA LYS A 101 -21.57 2.20 2.09
C LYS A 101 -21.56 3.21 0.94
N ILE A 102 -22.50 4.15 0.92
CA ILE A 102 -22.58 5.20 -0.10
C ILE A 102 -21.32 6.07 -0.04
N MET A 103 -20.91 6.50 1.16
CA MET A 103 -19.72 7.33 1.35
C MET A 103 -18.44 6.59 0.93
N ALA A 104 -18.33 5.29 1.23
CA ALA A 104 -17.20 4.48 0.79
C ALA A 104 -17.16 4.35 -0.75
N ALA A 105 -18.33 4.15 -1.40
CA ALA A 105 -18.43 4.11 -2.86
C ALA A 105 -18.02 5.45 -3.50
N LEU A 106 -18.49 6.58 -2.97
CA LEU A 106 -18.12 7.92 -3.44
C LEU A 106 -16.61 8.15 -3.31
N ARG A 107 -16.00 7.84 -2.16
CA ARG A 107 -14.55 7.96 -1.96
C ARG A 107 -13.76 7.09 -2.96
N ASN A 108 -14.19 5.86 -3.17
CA ASN A 108 -13.56 4.97 -4.15
C ASN A 108 -13.65 5.54 -5.58
N THR A 109 -14.79 6.09 -5.95
CA THR A 109 -14.99 6.75 -7.25
C THR A 109 -14.06 7.94 -7.42
N VAL A 110 -13.99 8.84 -6.43
CA VAL A 110 -13.10 10.02 -6.46
C VAL A 110 -11.63 9.60 -6.63
N VAL A 111 -11.15 8.62 -5.84
CA VAL A 111 -9.77 8.12 -5.97
C VAL A 111 -9.52 7.53 -7.35
N SER A 112 -10.47 6.75 -7.88
CA SER A 112 -10.35 6.12 -9.19
C SER A 112 -10.29 7.15 -10.32
N LEU A 113 -11.16 8.16 -10.30
CA LEU A 113 -11.19 9.24 -11.28
C LEU A 113 -9.90 10.05 -11.28
N LEU A 114 -9.42 10.46 -10.10
CA LEU A 114 -8.17 11.19 -9.98
C LEU A 114 -6.97 10.40 -10.47
N ARG A 115 -6.95 9.09 -10.24
CA ARG A 115 -5.87 8.21 -10.74
C ARG A 115 -5.93 8.02 -12.25
N ARG A 116 -7.12 7.84 -12.82
CA ARG A 116 -7.31 7.79 -14.27
C ARG A 116 -6.85 9.10 -14.93
N ALA A 117 -7.07 10.24 -14.28
CA ALA A 117 -6.55 11.54 -14.72
C ALA A 117 -5.04 11.74 -14.47
N GLY A 118 -4.29 10.68 -14.11
CA GLY A 118 -2.84 10.73 -13.91
C GLY A 118 -2.38 11.38 -12.60
N CYS A 119 -3.29 11.61 -11.64
CA CYS A 119 -2.95 12.26 -10.37
C CYS A 119 -2.35 11.26 -9.37
N TYR A 120 -1.04 11.30 -9.18
CA TYR A 120 -0.34 10.45 -8.20
C TYR A 120 -0.48 10.97 -6.76
N THR A 121 -0.53 12.28 -6.55
CA THR A 121 -0.65 12.93 -5.24
C THR A 121 -2.08 13.40 -5.00
N ILE A 122 -2.95 12.51 -4.55
CA ILE A 122 -4.39 12.77 -4.34
C ILE A 122 -4.61 13.96 -3.39
N ALA A 123 -3.89 14.02 -2.25
CA ALA A 123 -4.04 15.11 -1.28
C ALA A 123 -3.72 16.49 -1.87
N ALA A 124 -2.67 16.60 -2.69
CA ALA A 124 -2.32 17.86 -3.37
C ALA A 124 -3.39 18.24 -4.40
N ARG A 125 -3.88 17.27 -5.17
CA ARG A 125 -4.94 17.50 -6.17
C ARG A 125 -6.25 17.91 -5.51
N MET A 126 -6.62 17.31 -4.39
CA MET A 126 -7.83 17.70 -3.64
C MET A 126 -7.75 19.16 -3.16
N ARG A 127 -6.60 19.59 -2.60
CA ARG A 127 -6.39 20.98 -2.20
C ARG A 127 -6.45 21.93 -3.40
N TYR A 128 -5.87 21.54 -4.53
CA TYR A 128 -5.96 22.34 -5.75
C TYR A 128 -7.40 22.48 -6.25
N ASN A 129 -8.15 21.38 -6.32
CA ASN A 129 -9.55 21.37 -6.75
C ASN A 129 -10.47 22.16 -5.81
N SER A 130 -10.16 22.27 -4.51
CA SER A 130 -10.96 23.06 -3.56
C SER A 130 -10.87 24.57 -3.84
N THR A 131 -9.79 25.03 -4.47
CA THR A 131 -9.60 26.44 -4.88
C THR A 131 -9.88 26.67 -6.37
N HIS A 132 -9.98 25.60 -7.16
CA HIS A 132 -10.20 25.62 -8.60
C HIS A 132 -11.29 24.60 -8.98
N PRO A 133 -12.58 24.90 -8.74
CA PRO A 133 -13.68 23.96 -8.98
C PRO A 133 -13.79 23.54 -10.45
N GLU A 134 -13.43 24.40 -11.40
CA GLU A 134 -13.36 24.10 -12.83
C GLU A 134 -12.41 22.93 -13.13
N ALA A 135 -11.31 22.82 -12.41
CA ALA A 135 -10.36 21.71 -12.55
C ALA A 135 -10.94 20.37 -12.08
N ALA A 136 -11.85 20.38 -11.10
CA ALA A 136 -12.59 19.20 -10.70
C ALA A 136 -13.60 18.77 -11.77
N LEU A 137 -14.31 19.73 -12.38
CA LEU A 137 -15.23 19.45 -13.48
C LEU A 137 -14.52 18.86 -14.70
N MET A 138 -13.32 19.34 -15.03
CA MET A 138 -12.50 18.76 -16.10
C MET A 138 -12.17 17.28 -15.84
N VAL A 139 -11.85 16.89 -14.60
CA VAL A 139 -11.60 15.48 -14.26
C VAL A 139 -12.84 14.62 -14.46
N LEU A 140 -14.02 15.15 -14.14
CA LEU A 140 -15.29 14.44 -14.35
C LEU A 140 -15.60 14.29 -15.84
N SER A 141 -15.37 15.32 -16.66
CA SER A 141 -15.61 15.25 -18.11
C SER A 141 -14.70 14.27 -18.83
N LEU A 142 -13.42 14.18 -18.44
CA LEU A 142 -12.46 13.20 -18.99
C LEU A 142 -12.84 11.75 -18.68
N SER A 143 -13.68 11.51 -17.69
CA SER A 143 -14.11 10.17 -17.29
C SER A 143 -15.34 9.67 -18.06
N LEU A 144 -16.02 10.58 -18.80
CA LEU A 144 -17.24 10.28 -19.56
C LEU A 144 -16.97 10.08 -21.06
N SER A 145 -15.75 10.32 -21.52
CA SER A 145 -15.24 10.05 -22.87
C SER A 145 -14.43 8.73 -22.88
#